data_b07b969ab3a3827dc08a56eaaa1b2d4d
#
_entry.id   b07b969ab3a3827dc08a56eaaa1b2d4d
#
_cell.length_a   1.000
_cell.length_b   1.000
_cell.length_c   1.000
_cell.angle_alpha   90.00
_cell.angle_beta   90.00
_cell.angle_gamma   90.00
#
_symmetry.space_group_name_H-M   'P 1'
#
loop_
_entity.id
_entity.type
_entity.pdbx_description
1 polymer ?
#
loop_
_entity_poly.entity_id
_entity_poly.type
_entity_poly.pdbx_seq_one_letter_code
_entity_poly.pdbx_strand_id
1 'polypeptide(L)'
;LLQMANYLIPILVLPFIVRDLGVEMIGKISYAQNIIQYFTIFITYGFEYSATREIAIHKNNHEKTKQIFWSVIVTKILLLTISFFCLLVLSACWGRVQEDIPLYLCLFAVNIGFTFFPTWFFQGIEKMKSMAIVNFLIKSIGTGMSVFFIHAPEDYLVFAYMPSSAHAILGFAAFIYVIRKYKLSSVSFVREEFFTQNKKAFPIFLNTLFTTLYTIANTTILGLFVNDYDLGIYSGAYKIIMCILMVTSMPINLSIFPSIGKKMEESKKEGLKLFKKMGIYVVLISILFSGLTWIFAPILVKILLGAEFLPCIPILKVFSCLP
;
A
#
# COMPACT_ATOMS: atom_id res chain seq x y z
N LEU A 1 16.49 -0.94 -9.56
CA LEU A 1 15.82 -0.17 -10.62
C LEU A 1 14.30 -0.40 -10.63
N LEU A 2 13.78 -1.63 -10.77
CA LEU A 2 12.33 -1.90 -10.80
C LEU A 2 11.58 -1.43 -9.53
N GLN A 3 12.17 -1.61 -8.35
CA GLN A 3 11.58 -1.09 -7.11
C GLN A 3 11.55 0.44 -7.08
N MET A 4 12.59 1.11 -7.56
CA MET A 4 12.59 2.58 -7.67
C MET A 4 11.49 3.06 -8.64
N ALA A 5 11.35 2.41 -9.79
CA ALA A 5 10.29 2.74 -10.75
C ALA A 5 8.88 2.60 -10.16
N ASN A 6 8.66 1.57 -9.32
CA ASN A 6 7.40 1.37 -8.61
C ASN A 6 7.00 2.53 -7.69
N TYR A 7 7.97 3.30 -7.19
CA TYR A 7 7.73 4.48 -6.36
C TYR A 7 7.69 5.77 -7.17
N LEU A 8 8.46 5.85 -8.25
CA LEU A 8 8.52 7.05 -9.09
C LEU A 8 7.26 7.24 -9.94
N ILE A 9 6.67 6.16 -10.46
CA ILE A 9 5.47 6.26 -11.32
C ILE A 9 4.33 7.03 -10.65
N PRO A 10 3.86 6.70 -9.42
CA PRO A 10 2.81 7.47 -8.78
C PRO A 10 3.18 8.93 -8.54
N ILE A 11 4.44 9.23 -8.23
CA ILE A 11 4.92 10.59 -7.99
C ILE A 11 4.91 11.40 -9.29
N LEU A 12 5.37 10.82 -10.41
CA LEU A 12 5.39 11.48 -11.70
C LEU A 12 3.99 11.72 -12.28
N VAL A 13 3.06 10.82 -11.99
CA VAL A 13 1.66 10.89 -12.46
C VAL A 13 0.82 11.85 -11.62
N LEU A 14 1.16 12.02 -10.34
CA LEU A 14 0.42 12.84 -9.39
C LEU A 14 0.12 14.27 -9.88
N PRO A 15 1.08 15.04 -10.43
CA PRO A 15 0.84 16.41 -10.88
C PRO A 15 -0.21 16.53 -11.97
N PHE A 16 -0.30 15.55 -12.85
CA PHE A 16 -1.26 15.54 -13.94
C PHE A 16 -2.67 15.28 -13.41
N ILE A 17 -2.83 14.18 -12.69
CA ILE A 17 -4.13 13.73 -12.19
C ILE A 17 -4.73 14.74 -11.19
N VAL A 18 -3.90 15.27 -10.28
CA VAL A 18 -4.39 16.16 -9.22
C VAL A 18 -4.88 17.49 -9.77
N ARG A 19 -4.25 17.99 -10.85
CA ARG A 19 -4.68 19.24 -11.50
C ARG A 19 -5.98 19.08 -12.26
N ASP A 20 -6.19 17.94 -12.91
CA ASP A 20 -7.39 17.69 -13.73
C ASP A 20 -8.60 17.36 -12.84
N LEU A 21 -8.39 16.65 -11.74
CA LEU A 21 -9.46 16.29 -10.80
C LEU A 21 -9.84 17.42 -9.83
N GLY A 22 -8.90 18.31 -9.52
CA GLY A 22 -9.12 19.37 -8.53
C GLY A 22 -9.11 18.89 -7.08
N VAL A 23 -9.18 19.87 -6.16
CA VAL A 23 -9.02 19.65 -4.71
C VAL A 23 -10.12 18.75 -4.14
N GLU A 24 -11.37 19.04 -4.47
CA GLU A 24 -12.55 18.38 -3.90
C GLU A 24 -12.58 16.89 -4.25
N MET A 25 -12.36 16.54 -5.53
CA MET A 25 -12.35 15.13 -5.95
C MET A 25 -11.18 14.36 -5.32
N ILE A 26 -10.02 15.00 -5.16
CA ILE A 26 -8.89 14.39 -4.44
C ILE A 26 -9.21 14.10 -2.98
N GLY A 27 -9.95 14.98 -2.32
CA GLY A 27 -10.46 14.75 -0.95
C GLY A 27 -11.40 13.57 -0.88
N LYS A 28 -12.39 13.55 -1.74
CA LYS A 28 -13.40 12.49 -1.86
C LYS A 28 -12.76 11.12 -2.12
N ILE A 29 -11.87 11.05 -3.10
CA ILE A 29 -11.12 9.82 -3.43
C ILE A 29 -10.23 9.37 -2.27
N SER A 30 -9.53 10.29 -1.62
CA SER A 30 -8.61 9.97 -0.51
C SER A 30 -9.38 9.39 0.68
N TYR A 31 -10.57 9.91 0.97
CA TYR A 31 -11.45 9.35 2.00
C TYR A 31 -11.88 7.93 1.65
N ALA A 32 -12.39 7.72 0.44
CA ALA A 32 -12.81 6.41 -0.03
C ALA A 32 -11.66 5.40 -0.05
N GLN A 33 -10.46 5.80 -0.50
CA GLN A 33 -9.26 4.97 -0.47
C GLN A 33 -8.90 4.52 0.96
N ASN A 34 -9.02 5.39 1.96
CA ASN A 34 -8.75 5.02 3.34
C ASN A 34 -9.77 4.03 3.89
N ILE A 35 -11.05 4.18 3.58
CA ILE A 35 -12.07 3.18 3.95
C ILE A 35 -11.76 1.82 3.30
N ILE A 36 -11.41 1.79 2.02
CA ILE A 36 -11.04 0.55 1.33
C ILE A 36 -9.74 -0.05 1.89
N GLN A 37 -8.81 0.77 2.37
CA GLN A 37 -7.56 0.28 2.97
C GLN A 37 -7.80 -0.55 4.24
N TYR A 38 -8.82 -0.24 5.05
CA TYR A 38 -9.19 -1.09 6.19
C TYR A 38 -9.61 -2.49 5.74
N PHE A 39 -10.42 -2.58 4.68
CA PHE A 39 -10.77 -3.88 4.09
C PHE A 39 -9.55 -4.62 3.54
N THR A 40 -8.62 -3.89 2.92
CA THR A 40 -7.37 -4.47 2.39
C THR A 40 -6.54 -5.14 3.49
N ILE A 41 -6.40 -4.50 4.65
CA ILE A 41 -5.68 -5.07 5.80
C ILE A 41 -6.38 -6.32 6.32
N PHE A 42 -7.71 -6.25 6.41
CA PHE A 42 -8.50 -7.40 6.85
C PHE A 42 -8.34 -8.59 5.90
N ILE A 43 -8.36 -8.37 4.58
CA ILE A 43 -8.21 -9.40 3.55
C ILE A 43 -6.79 -9.97 3.49
N THR A 44 -5.76 -9.12 3.64
CA THR A 44 -4.36 -9.57 3.62
C THR A 44 -3.97 -10.34 4.87
N TYR A 45 -4.62 -10.09 6.00
CA TYR A 45 -4.59 -10.84 7.25
C TYR A 45 -3.18 -11.18 7.77
N GLY A 46 -2.15 -10.39 7.40
CA GLY A 46 -0.77 -10.62 7.82
C GLY A 46 -0.06 -11.78 7.11
N PHE A 47 -0.68 -12.39 6.09
CA PHE A 47 -0.09 -13.49 5.33
C PHE A 47 1.17 -13.09 4.55
N GLU A 48 1.35 -11.80 4.24
CA GLU A 48 2.56 -11.27 3.61
C GLU A 48 3.84 -11.63 4.39
N TYR A 49 3.74 -11.80 5.70
CA TYR A 49 4.86 -12.21 6.56
C TYR A 49 4.75 -13.67 7.02
N SER A 50 3.58 -14.09 7.54
CA SER A 50 3.41 -15.44 8.08
C SER A 50 3.54 -16.51 7.02
N ALA A 51 2.80 -16.38 5.90
CA ALA A 51 2.83 -17.35 4.83
C ALA A 51 4.16 -17.33 4.06
N THR A 52 4.79 -16.15 3.88
CA THR A 52 6.14 -16.05 3.31
C THR A 52 7.12 -16.91 4.08
N ARG A 53 7.13 -16.80 5.41
CA ARG A 53 8.00 -17.61 6.28
C ARG A 53 7.71 -19.11 6.16
N GLU A 54 6.44 -19.49 6.17
CA GLU A 54 6.06 -20.90 6.07
C GLU A 54 6.44 -21.51 4.72
N ILE A 55 6.25 -20.79 3.61
CA ILE A 55 6.69 -21.23 2.28
C ILE A 55 8.21 -21.37 2.22
N ALA A 56 8.96 -20.42 2.79
CA ALA A 56 10.43 -20.48 2.82
C ALA A 56 10.94 -21.72 3.57
N ILE A 57 10.33 -22.05 4.72
CA ILE A 57 10.67 -23.23 5.52
C ILE A 57 10.37 -24.53 4.76
N HIS A 58 9.24 -24.59 4.04
CA HIS A 58 8.73 -25.80 3.41
C HIS A 58 8.97 -25.83 1.89
N LYS A 59 9.84 -24.97 1.34
CA LYS A 59 10.06 -24.83 -0.11
C LYS A 59 10.43 -26.12 -0.84
N ASN A 60 11.03 -27.08 -0.13
CA ASN A 60 11.42 -28.39 -0.67
C ASN A 60 10.33 -29.47 -0.50
N ASN A 61 9.24 -29.17 0.22
CA ASN A 61 8.11 -30.09 0.41
C ASN A 61 6.91 -29.58 -0.38
N HIS A 62 6.72 -30.16 -1.58
CA HIS A 62 5.67 -29.73 -2.51
C HIS A 62 4.26 -29.85 -1.92
N GLU A 63 3.94 -30.97 -1.26
CA GLU A 63 2.61 -31.19 -0.69
C GLU A 63 2.31 -30.20 0.45
N LYS A 64 3.28 -29.95 1.32
CA LYS A 64 3.11 -28.97 2.39
C LYS A 64 2.96 -27.55 1.86
N THR A 65 3.78 -27.17 0.87
CA THR A 65 3.68 -25.89 0.16
C THR A 65 2.30 -25.69 -0.45
N LYS A 66 1.74 -26.73 -1.06
CA LYS A 66 0.43 -26.73 -1.67
C LYS A 66 -0.70 -26.56 -0.63
N GLN A 67 -0.61 -27.28 0.50
CA GLN A 67 -1.57 -27.13 1.60
C GLN A 67 -1.56 -25.71 2.17
N ILE A 68 -0.38 -25.13 2.42
CA ILE A 68 -0.21 -23.74 2.87
C ILE A 68 -0.82 -22.79 1.85
N PHE A 69 -0.49 -22.97 0.56
CA PHE A 69 -0.98 -22.10 -0.50
C PHE A 69 -2.52 -22.04 -0.54
N TRP A 70 -3.18 -23.19 -0.57
CA TRP A 70 -4.63 -23.24 -0.63
C TRP A 70 -5.30 -22.78 0.68
N SER A 71 -4.71 -23.05 1.84
CA SER A 71 -5.20 -22.55 3.12
C SER A 71 -5.22 -21.02 3.16
N VAL A 72 -4.18 -20.37 2.68
CA VAL A 72 -4.09 -18.90 2.60
C VAL A 72 -5.10 -18.34 1.60
N ILE A 73 -5.17 -18.92 0.39
CA ILE A 73 -6.10 -18.43 -0.65
C ILE A 73 -7.56 -18.57 -0.20
N VAL A 74 -7.94 -19.70 0.39
CA VAL A 74 -9.30 -19.91 0.92
C VAL A 74 -9.63 -18.87 2.00
N THR A 75 -8.70 -18.60 2.92
CA THR A 75 -8.91 -17.56 3.93
C THR A 75 -9.09 -16.19 3.29
N LYS A 76 -8.25 -15.81 2.33
CA LYS A 76 -8.35 -14.51 1.65
C LYS A 76 -9.66 -14.37 0.88
N ILE A 77 -10.14 -15.42 0.21
CA ILE A 77 -11.45 -15.42 -0.47
C ILE A 77 -12.59 -15.24 0.54
N LEU A 78 -12.56 -15.96 1.67
CA LEU A 78 -13.55 -15.81 2.74
C LEU A 78 -13.57 -14.37 3.25
N LEU A 79 -12.39 -13.80 3.57
CA LEU A 79 -12.28 -12.44 4.07
C LEU A 79 -12.69 -11.40 3.01
N LEU A 80 -12.39 -11.63 1.72
CA LEU A 80 -12.86 -10.78 0.61
C LEU A 80 -14.39 -10.76 0.56
N THR A 81 -15.03 -11.95 0.65
CA THR A 81 -16.48 -12.07 0.62
C THR A 81 -17.12 -11.35 1.82
N ILE A 82 -16.61 -11.57 3.03
CA ILE A 82 -17.08 -10.87 4.23
C ILE A 82 -16.91 -9.36 4.08
N SER A 83 -15.74 -8.90 3.63
CA SER A 83 -15.46 -7.48 3.39
C SER A 83 -16.38 -6.85 2.37
N PHE A 84 -16.74 -7.58 1.31
CA PHE A 84 -17.68 -7.10 0.31
C PHE A 84 -19.09 -6.90 0.91
N PHE A 85 -19.58 -7.88 1.66
CA PHE A 85 -20.88 -7.73 2.37
C PHE A 85 -20.83 -6.60 3.40
N CYS A 86 -19.73 -6.46 4.15
CA CYS A 86 -19.55 -5.33 5.07
C CYS A 86 -19.58 -3.99 4.33
N LEU A 87 -18.97 -3.89 3.14
CA LEU A 87 -19.06 -2.67 2.32
C LEU A 87 -20.50 -2.36 1.90
N LEU A 88 -21.28 -3.38 1.48
CA LEU A 88 -22.70 -3.19 1.13
C LEU A 88 -23.53 -2.73 2.34
N VAL A 89 -23.31 -3.31 3.51
CA VAL A 89 -23.96 -2.85 4.75
C VAL A 89 -23.54 -1.43 5.09
N LEU A 90 -22.26 -1.11 4.97
CA LEU A 90 -21.74 0.24 5.22
C LEU A 90 -22.37 1.26 4.25
N SER A 91 -22.54 0.91 2.98
CA SER A 91 -23.20 1.77 1.98
C SER A 91 -24.69 2.00 2.25
N ALA A 92 -25.34 1.08 2.95
CA ALA A 92 -26.73 1.24 3.36
C ALA A 92 -26.91 2.08 4.64
N CYS A 93 -25.89 2.08 5.54
CA CYS A 93 -25.96 2.71 6.85
C CYS A 93 -25.25 4.06 6.95
N TRP A 94 -24.35 4.38 6.01
CA TRP A 94 -23.49 5.57 6.08
C TRP A 94 -23.68 6.46 4.85
N GLY A 95 -24.35 7.62 5.05
CA GLY A 95 -24.74 8.54 3.99
C GLY A 95 -23.60 8.92 3.04
N ARG A 96 -22.41 9.24 3.58
CA ARG A 96 -21.23 9.60 2.76
C ARG A 96 -20.75 8.48 1.83
N VAL A 97 -20.93 7.22 2.21
CA VAL A 97 -20.63 6.06 1.35
C VAL A 97 -21.76 5.84 0.35
N GLN A 98 -23.01 6.07 0.78
CA GLN A 98 -24.20 5.93 -0.04
C GLN A 98 -24.23 6.94 -1.20
N GLU A 99 -23.74 8.17 -0.98
CA GLU A 99 -23.69 9.23 -2.00
C GLU A 99 -22.85 8.86 -3.22
N ASP A 100 -21.85 7.97 -3.08
CA ASP A 100 -20.96 7.61 -4.18
C ASP A 100 -20.54 6.13 -4.17
N ILE A 101 -21.51 5.24 -4.07
CA ILE A 101 -21.29 3.78 -4.14
C ILE A 101 -20.39 3.36 -5.32
N PRO A 102 -20.54 3.93 -6.55
CA PRO A 102 -19.67 3.57 -7.66
C PRO A 102 -18.18 3.76 -7.36
N LEU A 103 -17.79 4.84 -6.69
CA LEU A 103 -16.40 5.10 -6.30
C LEU A 103 -15.87 3.99 -5.37
N TYR A 104 -16.65 3.65 -4.34
CA TYR A 104 -16.23 2.61 -3.38
C TYR A 104 -16.15 1.23 -4.03
N LEU A 105 -17.06 0.88 -4.93
CA LEU A 105 -17.01 -0.39 -5.67
C LEU A 105 -15.81 -0.44 -6.63
N CYS A 106 -15.52 0.63 -7.35
CA CYS A 106 -14.34 0.73 -8.20
C CYS A 106 -13.05 0.56 -7.40
N LEU A 107 -12.93 1.24 -6.27
CA LEU A 107 -11.77 1.11 -5.38
C LEU A 107 -11.70 -0.26 -4.72
N PHE A 108 -12.84 -0.86 -4.34
CA PHE A 108 -12.88 -2.19 -3.72
C PHE A 108 -12.33 -3.28 -4.64
N ALA A 109 -12.44 -3.12 -5.96
CA ALA A 109 -11.91 -4.07 -6.93
C ALA A 109 -10.39 -4.34 -6.76
N VAL A 110 -9.64 -3.40 -6.17
CA VAL A 110 -8.22 -3.61 -5.82
C VAL A 110 -8.03 -4.82 -4.88
N ASN A 111 -9.00 -5.08 -4.00
CA ASN A 111 -8.96 -6.18 -3.04
C ASN A 111 -9.04 -7.56 -3.71
N ILE A 112 -9.68 -7.65 -4.89
CA ILE A 112 -9.65 -8.85 -5.73
C ILE A 112 -8.19 -9.14 -6.12
N GLY A 113 -7.46 -8.10 -6.53
CA GLY A 113 -6.05 -8.20 -6.85
C GLY A 113 -5.21 -8.65 -5.65
N PHE A 114 -5.37 -8.03 -4.47
CA PHE A 114 -4.68 -8.43 -3.26
C PHE A 114 -5.01 -9.84 -2.80
N THR A 115 -6.20 -10.35 -3.07
CA THR A 115 -6.60 -11.72 -2.76
C THR A 115 -5.83 -12.72 -3.61
N PHE A 116 -5.79 -12.50 -4.91
CA PHE A 116 -5.23 -13.45 -5.87
C PHE A 116 -3.76 -13.23 -6.18
N PHE A 117 -3.19 -12.04 -6.01
CA PHE A 117 -1.76 -11.82 -6.22
C PHE A 117 -0.92 -12.44 -5.10
N PRO A 118 -0.23 -13.57 -5.33
CA PRO A 118 0.47 -14.31 -4.30
C PRO A 118 1.89 -13.74 -4.04
N THR A 119 1.98 -12.48 -3.59
CA THR A 119 3.25 -11.81 -3.26
C THR A 119 4.05 -12.60 -2.25
N TRP A 120 3.39 -13.07 -1.19
CA TRP A 120 3.96 -13.90 -0.13
C TRP A 120 4.56 -15.22 -0.65
N PHE A 121 3.97 -15.82 -1.68
CA PHE A 121 4.50 -17.03 -2.29
C PHE A 121 5.80 -16.76 -3.04
N PHE A 122 5.82 -15.70 -3.89
CA PHE A 122 7.03 -15.29 -4.60
C PHE A 122 8.17 -14.90 -3.67
N GLN A 123 7.86 -14.27 -2.54
CA GLN A 123 8.83 -13.92 -1.51
C GLN A 123 9.36 -15.18 -0.82
N GLY A 124 8.49 -16.11 -0.44
CA GLY A 124 8.87 -17.36 0.22
C GLY A 124 9.74 -18.29 -0.63
N ILE A 125 9.54 -18.30 -1.95
CA ILE A 125 10.41 -19.05 -2.89
C ILE A 125 11.59 -18.22 -3.42
N GLU A 126 11.85 -17.03 -2.85
CA GLU A 126 12.96 -16.12 -3.20
C GLU A 126 12.95 -15.62 -4.66
N LYS A 127 11.77 -15.57 -5.32
CA LYS A 127 11.61 -15.08 -6.70
C LYS A 127 11.07 -13.66 -6.77
N MET A 128 11.72 -12.76 -6.04
CA MET A 128 11.38 -11.34 -5.92
C MET A 128 11.33 -10.59 -7.26
N LYS A 129 12.13 -11.01 -8.25
CA LYS A 129 12.17 -10.37 -9.58
C LYS A 129 10.80 -10.50 -10.28
N SER A 130 10.17 -11.68 -10.23
CA SER A 130 8.85 -11.90 -10.85
C SER A 130 7.77 -11.01 -10.21
N MET A 131 7.78 -10.91 -8.87
CA MET A 131 6.89 -10.03 -8.13
C MET A 131 7.09 -8.55 -8.51
N ALA A 132 8.35 -8.10 -8.59
CA ALA A 132 8.67 -6.72 -8.93
C ALA A 132 8.21 -6.35 -10.35
N ILE A 133 8.30 -7.27 -11.32
CA ILE A 133 7.81 -7.06 -12.68
C ILE A 133 6.28 -6.90 -12.69
N VAL A 134 5.54 -7.80 -12.02
CA VAL A 134 4.07 -7.72 -11.97
C VAL A 134 3.63 -6.42 -11.29
N ASN A 135 4.23 -6.04 -10.17
CA ASN A 135 3.94 -4.78 -9.49
C ASN A 135 4.24 -3.56 -10.39
N PHE A 136 5.33 -3.61 -11.13
CA PHE A 136 5.65 -2.55 -12.10
C PHE A 136 4.59 -2.44 -13.20
N LEU A 137 4.13 -3.57 -13.75
CA LEU A 137 3.07 -3.59 -14.76
C LEU A 137 1.75 -3.06 -14.21
N ILE A 138 1.35 -3.47 -12.99
CA ILE A 138 0.14 -2.96 -12.33
C ILE A 138 0.18 -1.42 -12.23
N LYS A 139 1.29 -0.87 -11.76
CA LYS A 139 1.44 0.57 -11.60
C LYS A 139 1.54 1.32 -12.93
N SER A 140 2.29 0.78 -13.89
CA SER A 140 2.44 1.42 -15.20
C SER A 140 1.13 1.43 -15.98
N ILE A 141 0.40 0.31 -16.01
CA ILE A 141 -0.87 0.19 -16.70
C ILE A 141 -1.97 0.91 -15.91
N GLY A 142 -2.11 0.62 -14.62
CA GLY A 142 -3.19 1.20 -13.80
C GLY A 142 -3.03 2.70 -13.64
N THR A 143 -1.98 3.14 -12.94
CA THR A 143 -1.80 4.55 -12.61
C THR A 143 -1.24 5.35 -13.81
N GLY A 144 -0.33 4.76 -14.62
CA GLY A 144 0.28 5.47 -15.75
C GLY A 144 -0.72 5.75 -16.86
N MET A 145 -1.59 4.80 -17.19
CA MET A 145 -2.63 5.02 -18.21
C MET A 145 -3.73 5.95 -17.76
N SER A 146 -3.97 6.12 -16.45
CA SER A 146 -4.99 7.05 -15.95
C SER A 146 -4.80 8.47 -16.49
N VAL A 147 -3.54 8.91 -16.69
CA VAL A 147 -3.23 10.24 -17.24
C VAL A 147 -3.85 10.48 -18.62
N PHE A 148 -4.01 9.43 -19.43
CA PHE A 148 -4.56 9.57 -20.80
C PHE A 148 -6.09 9.63 -20.83
N PHE A 149 -6.76 9.34 -19.73
CA PHE A 149 -8.22 9.25 -19.67
C PHE A 149 -8.84 10.24 -18.68
N ILE A 150 -8.04 10.93 -17.89
CA ILE A 150 -8.52 11.93 -16.93
C ILE A 150 -8.23 13.30 -17.48
N HIS A 151 -9.28 14.08 -17.73
CA HIS A 151 -9.21 15.43 -18.29
C HIS A 151 -10.16 16.41 -17.56
N ALA A 152 -11.04 15.89 -16.70
CA ALA A 152 -12.02 16.70 -15.98
C ALA A 152 -12.29 16.10 -14.58
N PRO A 153 -12.83 16.87 -13.64
CA PRO A 153 -13.21 16.37 -12.31
C PRO A 153 -14.19 15.19 -12.33
N GLU A 154 -15.05 15.13 -13.34
CA GLU A 154 -16.05 14.06 -13.54
C GLU A 154 -15.39 12.70 -13.82
N ASP A 155 -14.14 12.69 -14.28
CA ASP A 155 -13.38 11.47 -14.58
C ASP A 155 -12.79 10.79 -13.33
N TYR A 156 -13.17 11.22 -12.13
CA TYR A 156 -12.63 10.67 -10.86
C TYR A 156 -12.84 9.16 -10.71
N LEU A 157 -13.92 8.61 -11.30
CA LEU A 157 -14.13 7.17 -11.33
C LEU A 157 -13.09 6.43 -12.15
N VAL A 158 -12.58 7.04 -13.22
CA VAL A 158 -11.50 6.48 -14.04
C VAL A 158 -10.22 6.33 -13.20
N PHE A 159 -9.92 7.32 -12.36
CA PHE A 159 -8.80 7.28 -11.43
C PHE A 159 -8.94 6.14 -10.39
N ALA A 160 -10.15 5.86 -9.95
CA ALA A 160 -10.43 4.74 -9.05
C ALA A 160 -10.39 3.38 -9.77
N TYR A 161 -10.99 3.31 -10.96
CA TYR A 161 -11.18 2.06 -11.70
C TYR A 161 -9.89 1.53 -12.32
N MET A 162 -9.10 2.38 -12.99
CA MET A 162 -7.90 1.96 -13.75
C MET A 162 -6.87 1.22 -12.89
N PRO A 163 -6.37 1.76 -11.76
CA PRO A 163 -5.41 1.05 -10.91
C PRO A 163 -6.01 -0.21 -10.28
N SER A 164 -7.29 -0.15 -9.90
CA SER A 164 -7.98 -1.26 -9.23
C SER A 164 -8.18 -2.44 -10.18
N SER A 165 -8.66 -2.17 -11.42
CA SER A 165 -8.83 -3.20 -12.44
C SER A 165 -7.50 -3.80 -12.90
N ALA A 166 -6.46 -2.98 -13.08
CA ALA A 166 -5.12 -3.47 -13.41
C ALA A 166 -4.60 -4.40 -12.31
N HIS A 167 -4.81 -4.05 -11.04
CA HIS A 167 -4.41 -4.89 -9.90
C HIS A 167 -5.19 -6.21 -9.89
N ALA A 168 -6.49 -6.18 -10.11
CA ALA A 168 -7.35 -7.36 -10.15
C ALA A 168 -6.96 -8.30 -11.30
N ILE A 169 -6.83 -7.78 -12.52
CA ILE A 169 -6.51 -8.57 -13.72
C ILE A 169 -5.11 -9.19 -13.62
N LEU A 170 -4.10 -8.38 -13.33
CA LEU A 170 -2.72 -8.86 -13.26
C LEU A 170 -2.48 -9.72 -12.02
N GLY A 171 -3.16 -9.44 -10.91
CA GLY A 171 -3.16 -10.29 -9.72
C GLY A 171 -3.71 -11.68 -10.01
N PHE A 172 -4.85 -11.75 -10.71
CA PHE A 172 -5.44 -13.02 -11.13
C PHE A 172 -4.59 -13.77 -12.17
N ALA A 173 -4.00 -13.06 -13.11
CA ALA A 173 -3.04 -13.63 -14.07
C ALA A 173 -1.82 -14.23 -13.36
N ALA A 174 -1.26 -13.54 -12.36
CA ALA A 174 -0.16 -14.04 -11.55
C ALA A 174 -0.55 -15.29 -10.74
N PHE A 175 -1.77 -15.33 -10.22
CA PHE A 175 -2.33 -16.51 -9.54
C PHE A 175 -2.37 -17.73 -10.46
N ILE A 176 -2.94 -17.58 -11.67
CA ILE A 176 -2.99 -18.67 -12.67
C ILE A 176 -1.57 -19.12 -13.04
N TYR A 177 -0.64 -18.18 -13.23
CA TYR A 177 0.76 -18.48 -13.51
C TYR A 177 1.40 -19.33 -12.41
N VAL A 178 1.20 -18.97 -11.14
CA VAL A 178 1.75 -19.72 -10.00
C VAL A 178 1.16 -21.13 -9.94
N ILE A 179 -0.17 -21.28 -10.06
CA ILE A 179 -0.83 -22.59 -10.04
C ILE A 179 -0.27 -23.51 -11.13
N ARG A 180 -0.13 -22.99 -12.34
CA ARG A 180 0.36 -23.80 -13.48
C ARG A 180 1.84 -24.14 -13.34
N LYS A 181 2.67 -23.14 -13.07
CA LYS A 181 4.14 -23.31 -13.02
C LYS A 181 4.61 -24.19 -11.87
N TYR A 182 3.98 -24.06 -10.72
CA TYR A 182 4.35 -24.81 -9.51
C TYR A 182 3.46 -26.02 -9.27
N LYS A 183 2.64 -26.42 -10.26
CA LYS A 183 1.76 -27.60 -10.22
C LYS A 183 0.87 -27.67 -8.99
N LEU A 184 0.29 -26.53 -8.62
CA LEU A 184 -0.62 -26.38 -7.47
C LEU A 184 -2.10 -26.57 -7.85
N SER A 185 -2.39 -27.13 -9.03
CA SER A 185 -3.72 -27.18 -9.65
C SER A 185 -4.76 -28.02 -8.88
N SER A 186 -4.34 -29.05 -8.15
CA SER A 186 -5.28 -29.78 -7.30
C SER A 186 -5.43 -29.05 -5.97
N VAL A 187 -6.67 -28.66 -5.62
CA VAL A 187 -6.95 -28.05 -4.33
C VAL A 187 -6.65 -29.06 -3.22
N SER A 188 -5.68 -28.71 -2.36
CA SER A 188 -5.31 -29.52 -1.19
C SER A 188 -5.69 -28.78 0.05
N PHE A 189 -7.01 -28.73 0.35
CA PHE A 189 -7.51 -28.12 1.55
C PHE A 189 -7.43 -29.09 2.73
N VAL A 190 -6.62 -28.75 3.72
CA VAL A 190 -6.51 -29.48 4.98
C VAL A 190 -6.98 -28.57 6.12
N ARG A 191 -8.05 -28.96 6.79
CA ARG A 191 -8.68 -28.15 7.85
C ARG A 191 -7.70 -27.78 8.98
N GLU A 192 -6.85 -28.70 9.37
CA GLU A 192 -5.83 -28.45 10.41
C GLU A 192 -4.83 -27.39 9.96
N GLU A 193 -4.37 -27.47 8.71
CA GLU A 193 -3.46 -26.48 8.13
C GLU A 193 -4.12 -25.10 8.01
N PHE A 194 -5.38 -25.04 7.63
CA PHE A 194 -6.15 -23.81 7.59
C PHE A 194 -6.15 -23.08 8.94
N PHE A 195 -6.48 -23.78 10.03
CA PHE A 195 -6.46 -23.17 11.36
C PHE A 195 -5.04 -22.80 11.81
N THR A 196 -4.06 -23.63 11.48
CA THR A 196 -2.64 -23.38 11.82
C THR A 196 -2.13 -22.10 11.15
N GLN A 197 -2.39 -21.91 9.86
CA GLN A 197 -1.96 -20.72 9.12
C GLN A 197 -2.66 -19.46 9.65
N ASN A 198 -3.96 -19.53 9.90
CA ASN A 198 -4.72 -18.41 10.47
C ASN A 198 -4.23 -18.03 11.87
N LYS A 199 -3.95 -19.00 12.74
CA LYS A 199 -3.39 -18.77 14.08
C LYS A 199 -2.02 -18.08 14.02
N LYS A 200 -1.16 -18.50 13.09
CA LYS A 200 0.17 -17.89 12.88
C LYS A 200 0.08 -16.46 12.31
N ALA A 201 -0.90 -16.19 11.47
CA ALA A 201 -1.10 -14.88 10.85
C ALA A 201 -1.75 -13.86 11.80
N PHE A 202 -2.60 -14.30 12.73
CA PHE A 202 -3.40 -13.43 13.60
C PHE A 202 -2.59 -12.37 14.38
N PRO A 203 -1.47 -12.70 15.06
CA PRO A 203 -0.68 -11.67 15.75
C PRO A 203 -0.10 -10.62 14.80
N ILE A 204 0.28 -11.04 13.58
CA ILE A 204 0.81 -10.15 12.54
C ILE A 204 -0.32 -9.25 12.01
N PHE A 205 -1.51 -9.83 11.82
CA PHE A 205 -2.71 -9.07 11.45
C PHE A 205 -3.00 -7.97 12.47
N LEU A 206 -3.03 -8.29 13.77
CA LEU A 206 -3.28 -7.30 14.81
C LEU A 206 -2.23 -6.18 14.80
N ASN A 207 -0.95 -6.54 14.69
CA ASN A 207 0.12 -5.54 14.59
C ASN A 207 -0.07 -4.62 13.37
N THR A 208 -0.38 -5.19 12.21
CA THR A 208 -0.63 -4.43 10.98
C THR A 208 -1.88 -3.56 11.12
N LEU A 209 -2.95 -4.10 11.70
CA LEU A 209 -4.19 -3.37 11.94
C LEU A 209 -3.95 -2.14 12.82
N PHE A 210 -3.31 -2.30 13.99
CA PHE A 210 -3.04 -1.17 14.89
C PHE A 210 -2.10 -0.14 14.27
N THR A 211 -1.05 -0.58 13.57
CA THR A 211 -0.14 0.33 12.87
C THR A 211 -0.87 1.13 11.79
N THR A 212 -1.73 0.48 11.02
CA THR A 212 -2.48 1.16 9.96
C THR A 212 -3.58 2.05 10.52
N LEU A 213 -4.29 1.62 11.57
CA LEU A 213 -5.22 2.50 12.28
C LEU A 213 -4.53 3.80 12.70
N TYR A 214 -3.34 3.71 13.28
CA TYR A 214 -2.56 4.90 13.65
C TYR A 214 -2.19 5.78 12.45
N THR A 215 -1.82 5.19 11.31
CA THR A 215 -1.30 5.94 10.16
C THR A 215 -2.39 6.58 9.29
N ILE A 216 -3.54 5.92 9.09
CA ILE A 216 -4.61 6.40 8.20
C ILE A 216 -5.83 6.95 8.93
N ALA A 217 -5.95 6.72 10.23
CA ALA A 217 -7.09 7.20 11.02
C ALA A 217 -7.26 8.72 10.94
N ASN A 218 -6.16 9.47 10.87
CA ASN A 218 -6.20 10.94 10.80
C ASN A 218 -7.06 11.42 9.62
N THR A 219 -6.87 10.89 8.43
CA THR A 219 -7.66 11.27 7.25
C THR A 219 -9.11 10.78 7.37
N THR A 220 -9.33 9.59 7.92
CA THR A 220 -10.67 9.04 8.11
C THR A 220 -11.44 9.87 9.15
N ILE A 221 -10.82 10.16 10.31
CA ILE A 221 -11.45 10.97 11.36
C ILE A 221 -11.70 12.39 10.84
N LEU A 222 -10.70 13.02 10.23
CA LEU A 222 -10.86 14.36 9.68
C LEU A 222 -12.03 14.41 8.69
N GLY A 223 -12.15 13.43 7.82
CA GLY A 223 -13.24 13.32 6.85
C GLY A 223 -14.63 13.16 7.46
N LEU A 224 -14.77 12.88 8.78
CA LEU A 224 -16.08 12.90 9.45
C LEU A 224 -16.54 14.31 9.81
N PHE A 225 -15.62 15.27 9.92
CA PHE A 225 -15.87 16.60 10.46
C PHE A 225 -15.72 17.72 9.43
N VAL A 226 -15.01 17.47 8.30
CA VAL A 226 -14.77 18.47 7.27
C VAL A 226 -15.36 18.04 5.93
N ASN A 227 -15.55 19.02 5.02
CA ASN A 227 -15.98 18.79 3.65
C ASN A 227 -14.86 18.16 2.79
N ASP A 228 -15.20 17.77 1.54
CA ASP A 228 -14.25 17.13 0.64
C ASP A 228 -13.14 18.08 0.17
N TYR A 229 -13.41 19.39 0.08
CA TYR A 229 -12.39 20.37 -0.26
C TYR A 229 -11.29 20.46 0.82
N ASP A 230 -11.66 20.64 2.09
CA ASP A 230 -10.70 20.74 3.18
C ASP A 230 -9.91 19.43 3.36
N LEU A 231 -10.60 18.29 3.17
CA LEU A 231 -9.97 16.98 3.17
C LEU A 231 -8.99 16.82 2.01
N GLY A 232 -9.30 17.41 0.84
CA GLY A 232 -8.43 17.44 -0.34
C GLY A 232 -7.14 18.23 -0.08
N ILE A 233 -7.27 19.39 0.56
CA ILE A 233 -6.13 20.22 1.00
C ILE A 233 -5.22 19.42 1.94
N TYR A 234 -5.79 18.77 2.96
CA TYR A 234 -5.04 17.91 3.88
C TYR A 234 -4.37 16.74 3.17
N SER A 235 -5.12 16.02 2.33
CA SER A 235 -4.64 14.85 1.61
C SER A 235 -3.55 15.19 0.59
N GLY A 236 -3.61 16.37 -0.04
CA GLY A 236 -2.57 16.87 -0.92
C GLY A 236 -1.24 17.05 -0.20
N ALA A 237 -1.25 17.74 0.96
CA ALA A 237 -0.07 17.91 1.80
C ALA A 237 0.47 16.54 2.27
N TYR A 238 -0.43 15.64 2.69
CA TYR A 238 -0.08 14.29 3.16
C TYR A 238 0.58 13.45 2.05
N LYS A 239 0.10 13.52 0.81
CA LYS A 239 0.72 12.82 -0.34
C LYS A 239 2.16 13.30 -0.59
N ILE A 240 2.43 14.60 -0.53
CA ILE A 240 3.79 15.14 -0.71
C ILE A 240 4.71 14.62 0.40
N ILE A 241 4.32 14.73 1.67
CA ILE A 241 5.20 14.30 2.77
C ILE A 241 5.44 12.79 2.75
N MET A 242 4.44 11.98 2.38
CA MET A 242 4.62 10.54 2.22
C MET A 242 5.62 10.18 1.12
N CYS A 243 5.65 10.92 0.01
CA CYS A 243 6.68 10.78 -1.02
C CYS A 243 8.08 11.06 -0.46
N ILE A 244 8.23 12.12 0.33
CA ILE A 244 9.51 12.48 0.96
C ILE A 244 9.94 11.41 1.97
N LEU A 245 9.04 10.99 2.85
CA LEU A 245 9.28 9.91 3.82
C LEU A 245 9.70 8.61 3.14
N MET A 246 9.09 8.27 2.01
CA MET A 246 9.45 7.07 1.25
C MET A 246 10.90 7.14 0.74
N VAL A 247 11.30 8.28 0.20
CA VAL A 247 12.67 8.50 -0.30
C VAL A 247 13.70 8.45 0.83
N THR A 248 13.39 9.00 1.99
CA THR A 248 14.31 9.01 3.16
C THR A 248 14.39 7.66 3.86
N SER A 249 13.26 6.94 3.97
CA SER A 249 13.18 5.65 4.69
C SER A 249 13.76 4.48 3.89
N MET A 250 13.74 4.53 2.56
CA MET A 250 14.15 3.42 1.70
C MET A 250 15.62 2.98 1.89
N PRO A 251 16.61 3.89 1.92
CA PRO A 251 18.00 3.51 2.18
C PRO A 251 18.20 2.90 3.58
N ILE A 252 17.45 3.38 4.56
CA ILE A 252 17.49 2.89 5.95
C ILE A 252 17.07 1.42 5.99
N ASN A 253 15.91 1.11 5.40
CA ASN A 253 15.36 -0.24 5.43
C ASN A 253 16.15 -1.24 4.59
N LEU A 254 16.67 -0.81 3.43
CA LEU A 254 17.32 -1.72 2.48
C LEU A 254 18.81 -1.93 2.74
N SER A 255 19.51 -0.98 3.36
CA SER A 255 20.96 -1.03 3.47
C SER A 255 21.47 -0.89 4.91
N ILE A 256 20.96 0.10 5.65
CA ILE A 256 21.46 0.42 6.98
C ILE A 256 21.06 -0.65 7.97
N PHE A 257 19.80 -1.00 8.03
CA PHE A 257 19.26 -1.95 9.00
C PHE A 257 19.86 -3.35 8.89
N PRO A 258 19.96 -3.99 7.69
CA PRO A 258 20.63 -5.28 7.54
C PRO A 258 22.13 -5.25 7.88
N SER A 259 22.82 -4.14 7.54
CA SER A 259 24.24 -3.98 7.84
C SER A 259 24.51 -3.90 9.33
N ILE A 260 23.64 -3.23 10.08
CA ILE A 260 23.72 -3.18 11.55
C ILE A 260 23.46 -4.57 12.13
N GLY A 261 22.42 -5.29 11.65
CA GLY A 261 22.12 -6.65 12.10
C GLY A 261 23.30 -7.59 11.96
N LYS A 262 23.91 -7.63 10.77
CA LYS A 262 25.10 -8.45 10.51
C LYS A 262 26.26 -8.12 11.44
N LYS A 263 26.57 -6.82 11.64
CA LYS A 263 27.65 -6.41 12.56
C LYS A 263 27.33 -6.68 14.03
N MET A 264 26.06 -6.66 14.42
CA MET A 264 25.63 -7.05 15.77
C MET A 264 25.87 -8.54 16.06
N GLU A 265 25.70 -9.41 15.05
CA GLU A 265 26.02 -10.85 15.15
C GLU A 265 27.52 -11.10 15.26
N GLU A 266 28.35 -10.36 14.53
CA GLU A 266 29.81 -10.47 14.57
C GLU A 266 30.39 -9.93 15.90
N SER A 267 29.92 -8.76 16.34
CA SER A 267 30.38 -8.10 17.58
C SER A 267 29.34 -7.06 18.03
N LYS A 268 28.74 -7.29 19.21
CA LYS A 268 27.78 -6.36 19.82
C LYS A 268 28.35 -4.94 19.97
N LYS A 269 29.63 -4.79 20.29
CA LYS A 269 30.33 -3.49 20.46
C LYS A 269 30.44 -2.73 19.13
N GLU A 270 30.82 -3.43 18.06
CA GLU A 270 30.94 -2.83 16.72
C GLU A 270 29.57 -2.54 16.12
N GLY A 271 28.59 -3.44 16.31
CA GLY A 271 27.22 -3.21 15.89
C GLY A 271 26.61 -1.97 16.53
N LEU A 272 26.79 -1.77 17.85
CA LEU A 272 26.36 -0.57 18.56
C LEU A 272 27.08 0.70 18.09
N LYS A 273 28.37 0.62 17.78
CA LYS A 273 29.13 1.75 17.22
C LYS A 273 28.58 2.14 15.84
N LEU A 274 28.30 1.14 15.00
CA LEU A 274 27.70 1.37 13.68
C LEU A 274 26.27 1.95 13.81
N PHE A 275 25.44 1.41 14.72
CA PHE A 275 24.11 1.91 15.00
C PHE A 275 24.12 3.39 15.40
N LYS A 276 24.97 3.78 16.35
CA LYS A 276 25.12 5.19 16.77
C LYS A 276 25.58 6.08 15.61
N LYS A 277 26.59 5.63 14.85
CA LYS A 277 27.10 6.38 13.69
C LYS A 277 26.01 6.59 12.63
N MET A 278 25.32 5.52 12.24
CA MET A 278 24.25 5.58 11.25
C MET A 278 23.04 6.39 11.76
N GLY A 279 22.72 6.26 13.05
CA GLY A 279 21.65 7.06 13.68
C GLY A 279 21.89 8.57 13.56
N ILE A 280 23.13 9.03 13.77
CA ILE A 280 23.48 10.44 13.58
C ILE A 280 23.26 10.87 12.11
N TYR A 281 23.69 10.06 11.14
CA TYR A 281 23.47 10.38 9.72
C TYR A 281 21.97 10.41 9.37
N VAL A 282 21.18 9.48 9.89
CA VAL A 282 19.73 9.46 9.68
C VAL A 282 19.11 10.74 10.22
N VAL A 283 19.46 11.14 11.46
CA VAL A 283 18.93 12.39 12.06
C VAL A 283 19.34 13.62 11.25
N LEU A 284 20.61 13.71 10.82
CA LEU A 284 21.07 14.85 10.01
C LEU A 284 20.36 14.91 8.64
N ILE A 285 20.16 13.77 7.99
CA ILE A 285 19.42 13.69 6.73
C ILE A 285 17.94 14.08 6.94
N SER A 286 17.31 13.60 8.02
CA SER A 286 15.93 13.95 8.38
C SER A 286 15.79 15.46 8.61
N ILE A 287 16.68 16.09 9.37
CA ILE A 287 16.68 17.55 9.60
C ILE A 287 16.87 18.30 8.27
N LEU A 288 17.77 17.82 7.39
CA LEU A 288 17.99 18.44 6.09
C LEU A 288 16.71 18.38 5.23
N PHE A 289 16.08 17.20 5.10
CA PHE A 289 14.84 17.04 4.32
C PHE A 289 13.68 17.82 4.93
N SER A 290 13.56 17.86 6.26
CA SER A 290 12.59 18.69 6.99
C SER A 290 12.76 20.17 6.65
N GLY A 291 14.00 20.70 6.78
CA GLY A 291 14.31 22.09 6.45
C GLY A 291 14.09 22.43 4.97
N LEU A 292 14.50 21.54 4.07
CA LEU A 292 14.25 21.70 2.63
C LEU A 292 12.74 21.71 2.33
N THR A 293 11.97 20.80 2.93
CA THR A 293 10.52 20.75 2.77
C THR A 293 9.86 22.02 3.28
N TRP A 294 10.28 22.52 4.43
CA TRP A 294 9.76 23.77 5.00
C TRP A 294 10.01 24.98 4.08
N ILE A 295 11.25 25.13 3.59
CA ILE A 295 11.66 26.26 2.74
C ILE A 295 10.98 26.18 1.37
N PHE A 296 11.01 24.98 0.76
CA PHE A 296 10.51 24.78 -0.60
C PHE A 296 9.03 24.36 -0.67
N ALA A 297 8.31 24.34 0.45
CA ALA A 297 6.88 23.98 0.49
C ALA A 297 6.04 24.70 -0.58
N PRO A 298 6.14 26.03 -0.80
CA PRO A 298 5.34 26.70 -1.82
C PRO A 298 5.66 26.20 -3.25
N ILE A 299 6.93 25.94 -3.51
CA ILE A 299 7.40 25.45 -4.83
C ILE A 299 6.94 24.01 -5.04
N LEU A 300 7.10 23.15 -4.04
CA LEU A 300 6.67 21.76 -4.08
C LEU A 300 5.17 21.64 -4.33
N VAL A 301 4.35 22.42 -3.62
CA VAL A 301 2.90 22.44 -3.81
C VAL A 301 2.55 22.91 -5.22
N LYS A 302 3.12 24.01 -5.68
CA LYS A 302 2.82 24.56 -7.01
C LYS A 302 3.21 23.61 -8.13
N ILE A 303 4.36 22.93 -8.01
CA ILE A 303 4.84 22.00 -9.05
C ILE A 303 4.05 20.69 -9.02
N LEU A 304 3.85 20.09 -7.83
CA LEU A 304 3.28 18.75 -7.69
C LEU A 304 1.75 18.73 -7.68
N LEU A 305 1.10 19.77 -7.15
CA LEU A 305 -0.36 19.78 -6.98
C LEU A 305 -1.04 20.90 -7.79
N GLY A 306 -0.35 21.97 -8.09
CA GLY A 306 -0.92 23.13 -8.80
C GLY A 306 -1.38 24.26 -7.87
N ALA A 307 -1.94 25.33 -8.48
CA ALA A 307 -2.28 26.56 -7.76
C ALA A 307 -3.45 26.40 -6.80
N GLU A 308 -4.40 25.54 -7.09
CA GLU A 308 -5.59 25.29 -6.26
C GLU A 308 -5.24 24.72 -4.88
N PHE A 309 -4.10 24.04 -4.76
CA PHE A 309 -3.61 23.44 -3.52
C PHE A 309 -2.73 24.39 -2.68
N LEU A 310 -2.55 25.65 -3.06
CA LEU A 310 -1.76 26.60 -2.25
C LEU A 310 -2.21 26.69 -0.78
N PRO A 311 -3.50 26.55 -0.43
CA PRO A 311 -3.92 26.49 0.98
C PRO A 311 -3.33 25.34 1.79
N CYS A 312 -2.77 24.28 1.15
CA CYS A 312 -2.12 23.18 1.86
C CYS A 312 -0.70 23.49 2.37
N ILE A 313 -0.09 24.63 1.97
CA ILE A 313 1.28 25.01 2.36
C ILE A 313 1.49 25.03 3.87
N PRO A 314 0.61 25.64 4.70
CA PRO A 314 0.77 25.61 6.16
C PRO A 314 0.77 24.19 6.72
N ILE A 315 -0.11 23.32 6.20
CA ILE A 315 -0.21 21.91 6.61
C ILE A 315 1.07 21.16 6.24
N LEU A 316 1.58 21.37 5.01
CA LEU A 316 2.83 20.74 4.56
C LEU A 316 4.03 21.20 5.41
N LYS A 317 4.06 22.46 5.84
CA LYS A 317 5.08 22.95 6.76
C LYS A 317 5.02 22.27 8.12
N VAL A 318 3.83 22.03 8.66
CA VAL A 318 3.68 21.23 9.89
C VAL A 318 4.15 19.79 9.67
N PHE A 319 3.76 19.18 8.56
CA PHE A 319 4.20 17.82 8.22
C PHE A 319 5.70 17.70 7.95
N SER A 320 6.41 18.78 7.63
CA SER A 320 7.85 18.74 7.43
C SER A 320 8.62 18.29 8.68
N CYS A 321 8.00 18.34 9.86
CA CYS A 321 8.59 17.81 11.10
C CYS A 321 8.52 16.28 11.23
N LEU A 322 7.88 15.56 10.29
CA LEU A 322 7.76 14.10 10.33
C LEU A 322 9.03 13.33 9.90
N PRO A 323 9.84 13.78 8.91
CA PRO A 323 11.08 13.10 8.55
C PRO A 323 12.12 13.18 9.63
#